data_a257d602a90d4b1c22ffd167a421dd3a
#
_entry.id   a257d602a90d4b1c22ffd167a421dd3a
#
_cell.length_a   1.000
_cell.length_b   1.000
_cell.length_c   1.000
_cell.angle_alpha   90.00
_cell.angle_beta   90.00
_cell.angle_gamma   90.00
#
_symmetry.space_group_name_H-M   'P 1'
#
loop_
_entity.id
_entity.type
_entity.pdbx_description
1 polymer ?
#
loop_
_entity_poly.entity_id
_entity_poly.type
_entity_poly.pdbx_seq_one_letter_code
_entity_poly.pdbx_strand_id
1 'polypeptide(L)'
;DNPSQPNTRNTNTLIGLQLNVPLFAGGYVNSTVRQALAERDRAQEALESLRLDLGVRVHKEFRGITEGILKIRAMEQAVRSADQVVLSNQKSFAAGSRTVVDILNAEQQRTVALRDLAQARYLYLLSRVKLLALVDSADPQAMVELNKSFQN
;
A
#
# COMPACT_ATOMS: atom_id res chain seq x y z
N ASP A 1 50.92 56.53 -38.43
CA ASP A 1 49.55 56.92 -38.10
C ASP A 1 48.61 56.28 -39.11
N ASN A 2 47.86 55.31 -38.64
CA ASN A 2 46.89 54.56 -39.45
C ASN A 2 45.49 55.14 -39.16
N PRO A 3 44.80 55.70 -40.14
CA PRO A 3 43.49 56.30 -39.86
C PRO A 3 42.47 55.20 -39.51
N SER A 4 41.87 55.39 -38.39
CA SER A 4 40.81 54.61 -37.77
C SER A 4 39.70 54.30 -38.77
N GLN A 5 39.48 53.01 -39.04
CA GLN A 5 38.24 52.58 -39.71
C GLN A 5 37.05 52.80 -38.77
N PRO A 6 35.94 53.37 -39.26
CA PRO A 6 34.75 53.53 -38.47
C PRO A 6 34.14 52.15 -38.18
N ASN A 7 33.98 51.86 -36.90
CA ASN A 7 33.37 50.63 -36.41
C ASN A 7 31.86 50.67 -36.72
N THR A 8 31.49 50.19 -37.88
CA THR A 8 30.08 50.17 -38.35
C THR A 8 29.42 48.93 -37.72
N ARG A 9 28.69 49.13 -36.65
CA ARG A 9 27.88 48.09 -36.01
C ARG A 9 26.54 47.99 -36.79
N ASN A 10 26.50 47.04 -37.75
CA ASN A 10 25.24 46.71 -38.43
C ASN A 10 24.41 45.74 -37.57
N THR A 11 23.30 46.23 -37.05
CA THR A 11 22.31 45.42 -36.35
C THR A 11 21.13 45.17 -37.28
N ASN A 12 21.07 43.99 -37.87
CA ASN A 12 19.92 43.59 -38.70
C ASN A 12 18.92 42.81 -37.85
N THR A 13 17.73 43.36 -37.69
CA THR A 13 16.60 42.68 -37.04
C THR A 13 15.64 42.22 -38.15
N LEU A 14 15.51 40.94 -38.37
CA LEU A 14 14.59 40.34 -39.33
C LEU A 14 13.39 39.75 -38.56
N ILE A 15 12.18 40.24 -38.83
CA ILE A 15 10.91 39.65 -38.36
C ILE A 15 10.21 39.09 -39.59
N GLY A 16 10.03 37.75 -39.59
CA GLY A 16 9.38 37.05 -40.71
C GLY A 16 8.32 36.09 -40.21
N LEU A 17 7.21 35.99 -40.94
CA LEU A 17 6.20 34.94 -40.76
C LEU A 17 6.41 33.90 -41.86
N GLN A 18 6.64 32.64 -41.46
CA GLN A 18 6.78 31.53 -42.39
C GLN A 18 5.58 30.59 -42.26
N LEU A 19 4.81 30.41 -43.32
CA LEU A 19 3.74 29.42 -43.40
C LEU A 19 4.20 28.27 -44.30
N ASN A 20 4.32 27.08 -43.69
CA ASN A 20 4.70 25.86 -44.41
C ASN A 20 3.48 24.93 -44.48
N VAL A 21 2.90 24.76 -45.66
CA VAL A 21 1.73 23.89 -45.89
C VAL A 21 2.15 22.73 -46.79
N PRO A 22 2.32 21.52 -46.25
CA PRO A 22 2.64 20.36 -47.07
C PRO A 22 1.42 19.94 -47.89
N LEU A 23 1.51 20.06 -49.22
CA LEU A 23 0.44 19.67 -50.13
C LEU A 23 0.25 18.15 -50.27
N PHE A 24 1.30 17.41 -50.02
CA PHE A 24 1.28 15.94 -50.04
C PHE A 24 2.24 15.36 -48.97
N ALA A 25 1.69 14.61 -48.04
CA ALA A 25 2.45 14.00 -46.92
C ALA A 25 2.50 12.47 -46.97
N GLY A 26 2.21 11.84 -48.13
CA GLY A 26 2.34 10.39 -48.32
C GLY A 26 1.58 9.52 -47.29
N GLY A 27 0.45 9.98 -46.76
CA GLY A 27 -0.29 9.26 -45.71
C GLY A 27 0.19 9.52 -44.28
N TYR A 28 1.26 10.30 -44.07
CA TYR A 28 1.83 10.60 -42.76
C TYR A 28 0.79 11.14 -41.77
N VAL A 29 -0.02 12.11 -42.20
CA VAL A 29 -1.05 12.72 -41.33
C VAL A 29 -2.07 11.68 -40.86
N ASN A 30 -2.57 10.83 -41.76
CA ASN A 30 -3.52 9.77 -41.42
C ASN A 30 -2.91 8.71 -40.51
N SER A 31 -1.63 8.40 -40.68
CA SER A 31 -0.88 7.48 -39.83
C SER A 31 -0.70 8.06 -38.43
N THR A 32 -0.33 9.33 -38.32
CA THR A 32 -0.15 10.02 -37.04
C THR A 32 -1.48 10.14 -36.27
N VAL A 33 -2.58 10.46 -36.99
CA VAL A 33 -3.93 10.51 -36.38
C VAL A 33 -4.33 9.12 -35.82
N ARG A 34 -4.12 8.04 -36.60
CA ARG A 34 -4.40 6.67 -36.12
C ARG A 34 -3.53 6.29 -34.91
N GLN A 35 -2.27 6.67 -34.94
CA GLN A 35 -1.38 6.46 -33.81
C GLN A 35 -1.88 7.20 -32.57
N ALA A 36 -2.22 8.47 -32.67
CA ALA A 36 -2.73 9.26 -31.54
C ALA A 36 -4.05 8.71 -30.99
N LEU A 37 -4.94 8.22 -31.86
CA LEU A 37 -6.17 7.55 -31.42
C LEU A 37 -5.87 6.25 -30.67
N ALA A 38 -4.97 5.43 -31.19
CA ALA A 38 -4.57 4.19 -30.52
C ALA A 38 -3.88 4.45 -29.16
N GLU A 39 -3.06 5.49 -29.07
CA GLU A 39 -2.44 5.93 -27.80
C GLU A 39 -3.49 6.41 -26.79
N ARG A 40 -4.49 7.17 -27.25
CA ARG A 40 -5.62 7.58 -26.41
C ARG A 40 -6.39 6.37 -25.88
N ASP A 41 -6.75 5.44 -26.75
CA ASP A 41 -7.51 4.25 -26.37
C ASP A 41 -6.69 3.38 -25.38
N ARG A 42 -5.39 3.22 -25.63
CA ARG A 42 -4.49 2.56 -24.70
C ARG A 42 -4.44 3.24 -23.32
N ALA A 43 -4.42 4.57 -23.29
CA ALA A 43 -4.44 5.33 -22.04
C ALA A 43 -5.78 5.18 -21.29
N GLN A 44 -6.90 5.10 -22.01
CA GLN A 44 -8.22 4.85 -21.42
C GLN A 44 -8.31 3.45 -20.80
N GLU A 45 -7.84 2.42 -21.51
CA GLU A 45 -7.81 1.04 -21.00
C GLU A 45 -6.87 0.91 -19.78
N ALA A 46 -5.73 1.59 -19.81
CA ALA A 46 -4.82 1.64 -18.68
C ALA A 46 -5.46 2.30 -17.43
N LEU A 47 -6.23 3.39 -17.64
CA LEU A 47 -6.96 4.04 -16.56
C LEU A 47 -8.03 3.11 -15.96
N GLU A 48 -8.78 2.41 -16.81
CA GLU A 48 -9.81 1.49 -16.34
C GLU A 48 -9.20 0.29 -15.58
N SER A 49 -8.12 -0.28 -16.10
CA SER A 49 -7.36 -1.32 -15.42
C SER A 49 -6.87 -0.86 -14.04
N LEU A 50 -6.36 0.38 -13.94
CA LEU A 50 -5.90 0.94 -12.67
C LEU A 50 -7.05 1.14 -11.68
N ARG A 51 -8.22 1.59 -12.14
CA ARG A 51 -9.43 1.73 -11.30
C ARG A 51 -9.90 0.40 -10.73
N LEU A 52 -9.92 -0.65 -11.56
CA LEU A 52 -10.29 -2.00 -11.14
C LEU A 52 -9.29 -2.56 -10.13
N ASP A 53 -7.99 -2.42 -10.38
CA ASP A 53 -6.93 -2.84 -9.46
C ASP A 53 -7.04 -2.11 -8.11
N LEU A 54 -7.24 -0.79 -8.13
CA LEU A 54 -7.45 -0.02 -6.91
C LEU A 54 -8.68 -0.51 -6.13
N GLY A 55 -9.79 -0.75 -6.83
CA GLY A 55 -11.01 -1.29 -6.21
C GLY A 55 -10.78 -2.64 -5.52
N VAL A 56 -10.06 -3.55 -6.17
CA VAL A 56 -9.68 -4.84 -5.59
C VAL A 56 -8.80 -4.68 -4.36
N ARG A 57 -7.79 -3.80 -4.41
CA ARG A 57 -6.90 -3.52 -3.26
C ARG A 57 -7.65 -2.94 -2.08
N VAL A 58 -8.49 -1.95 -2.30
CA VAL A 58 -9.32 -1.36 -1.22
C VAL A 58 -10.23 -2.42 -0.59
N HIS A 59 -10.90 -3.23 -1.40
CA HIS A 59 -11.77 -4.32 -0.91
C HIS A 59 -11.00 -5.35 -0.10
N LYS A 60 -9.80 -5.72 -0.55
CA LYS A 60 -8.93 -6.66 0.15
C LYS A 60 -8.54 -6.14 1.53
N GLU A 61 -8.06 -4.91 1.64
CA GLU A 61 -7.63 -4.34 2.92
C GLU A 61 -8.83 -4.08 3.85
N PHE A 62 -9.99 -3.68 3.32
CA PHE A 62 -11.22 -3.55 4.09
C PHE A 62 -11.67 -4.88 4.70
N ARG A 63 -11.64 -5.97 3.91
CA ARG A 63 -11.89 -7.32 4.43
C ARG A 63 -10.86 -7.73 5.48
N GLY A 64 -9.58 -7.43 5.22
CA GLY A 64 -8.50 -7.70 6.18
C GLY A 64 -8.75 -7.05 7.54
N ILE A 65 -9.32 -5.85 7.59
CA ILE A 65 -9.72 -5.17 8.83
C ILE A 65 -10.91 -5.89 9.48
N THR A 66 -11.98 -6.16 8.73
CA THR A 66 -13.21 -6.75 9.24
C THR A 66 -12.96 -8.17 9.79
N GLU A 67 -12.28 -9.00 9.02
CA GLU A 67 -11.90 -10.36 9.40
C GLU A 67 -10.85 -10.36 10.53
N GLY A 68 -9.93 -9.38 10.49
CA GLY A 68 -8.91 -9.20 11.51
C GLY A 68 -9.49 -9.00 12.91
N ILE A 69 -10.55 -8.20 13.05
CA ILE A 69 -11.24 -7.99 14.33
C ILE A 69 -11.81 -9.31 14.88
N LEU A 70 -12.46 -10.09 14.01
CA LEU A 70 -13.02 -11.38 14.41
C LEU A 70 -11.93 -12.37 14.80
N LYS A 71 -10.85 -12.39 14.04
CA LYS A 71 -9.69 -13.24 14.32
C LYS A 71 -9.02 -12.88 15.65
N ILE A 72 -8.83 -11.59 15.95
CA ILE A 72 -8.28 -11.14 17.23
C ILE A 72 -9.15 -11.64 18.39
N ARG A 73 -10.48 -11.46 18.32
CA ARG A 73 -11.40 -11.94 19.36
C ARG A 73 -11.31 -13.45 19.55
N ALA A 74 -11.23 -14.22 18.46
CA ALA A 74 -11.06 -15.67 18.53
C ALA A 74 -9.71 -16.06 19.17
N MET A 75 -8.63 -15.37 18.83
CA MET A 75 -7.31 -15.64 19.43
C MET A 75 -7.24 -15.22 20.91
N GLU A 76 -7.90 -14.15 21.31
CA GLU A 76 -8.04 -13.78 22.72
C GLU A 76 -8.78 -14.85 23.53
N GLN A 77 -9.82 -15.44 22.94
CA GLN A 77 -10.50 -16.57 23.58
C GLN A 77 -9.61 -17.81 23.66
N ALA A 78 -8.82 -18.09 22.62
CA ALA A 78 -7.86 -19.18 22.60
C ALA A 78 -6.79 -19.02 23.71
N VAL A 79 -6.27 -17.81 23.90
CA VAL A 79 -5.34 -17.51 25.01
C VAL A 79 -6.00 -17.76 26.36
N ARG A 80 -7.21 -17.23 26.58
CA ARG A 80 -7.94 -17.49 27.85
C ARG A 80 -8.17 -18.98 28.11
N SER A 81 -8.49 -19.74 27.08
CA SER A 81 -8.65 -21.20 27.20
C SER A 81 -7.32 -21.88 27.52
N ALA A 82 -6.22 -21.48 26.90
CA ALA A 82 -4.89 -22.01 27.17
C ALA A 82 -4.44 -21.70 28.61
N ASP A 83 -4.69 -20.48 29.10
CA ASP A 83 -4.42 -20.12 30.52
C ASP A 83 -5.18 -21.03 31.51
N GLN A 84 -6.45 -21.34 31.20
CA GLN A 84 -7.24 -22.26 32.04
C GLN A 84 -6.69 -23.69 32.02
N VAL A 85 -6.19 -24.15 30.86
CA VAL A 85 -5.56 -25.48 30.73
C VAL A 85 -4.27 -25.54 31.57
N VAL A 86 -3.43 -24.51 31.52
CA VAL A 86 -2.22 -24.43 32.36
C VAL A 86 -2.59 -24.48 33.83
N LEU A 87 -3.55 -23.63 34.26
CA LEU A 87 -3.99 -23.60 35.65
C LEU A 87 -4.57 -24.95 36.12
N SER A 88 -5.37 -25.61 35.28
CA SER A 88 -5.94 -26.92 35.53
C SER A 88 -4.85 -27.99 35.69
N ASN A 89 -3.85 -28.01 34.79
CA ASN A 89 -2.74 -28.96 34.87
C ASN A 89 -1.88 -28.73 36.09
N GLN A 90 -1.62 -27.50 36.51
CA GLN A 90 -0.89 -27.18 37.76
C GLN A 90 -1.64 -27.69 39.00
N LYS A 91 -2.97 -27.45 39.07
CA LYS A 91 -3.79 -27.98 40.17
C LYS A 91 -3.82 -29.50 40.18
N SER A 92 -3.94 -30.14 39.03
CA SER A 92 -3.97 -31.59 38.90
C SER A 92 -2.61 -32.23 39.21
N PHE A 93 -1.51 -31.55 38.90
CA PHE A 93 -0.16 -31.95 39.31
C PHE A 93 0.00 -31.90 40.82
N ALA A 94 -0.46 -30.81 41.46
CA ALA A 94 -0.43 -30.72 42.93
C ALA A 94 -1.25 -31.83 43.64
N ALA A 95 -2.31 -32.31 42.97
CA ALA A 95 -3.12 -33.46 43.41
C ALA A 95 -2.53 -34.81 43.00
N GLY A 96 -1.36 -34.86 42.37
CA GLY A 96 -0.66 -36.11 41.97
C GLY A 96 -1.26 -36.82 40.76
N SER A 97 -2.23 -36.20 40.02
CA SER A 97 -2.92 -36.84 38.90
C SER A 97 -2.38 -36.45 37.51
N ARG A 98 -1.42 -35.54 37.43
CA ARG A 98 -0.74 -35.09 36.20
C ARG A 98 0.77 -35.04 36.38
N THR A 99 1.49 -34.99 35.24
CA THR A 99 2.94 -34.92 35.21
C THR A 99 3.44 -33.51 34.94
N VAL A 100 4.72 -33.24 35.22
CA VAL A 100 5.37 -31.97 34.84
C VAL A 100 5.36 -31.76 33.31
N VAL A 101 5.44 -32.88 32.56
CA VAL A 101 5.38 -32.84 31.09
C VAL A 101 4.03 -32.28 30.60
N ASP A 102 2.93 -32.61 31.29
CA ASP A 102 1.60 -32.06 30.94
C ASP A 102 1.54 -30.54 31.15
N ILE A 103 2.20 -30.02 32.20
CA ILE A 103 2.30 -28.58 32.46
C ILE A 103 3.13 -27.90 31.35
N LEU A 104 4.30 -28.49 31.02
CA LEU A 104 5.16 -27.93 29.96
C LEU A 104 4.48 -27.92 28.62
N ASN A 105 3.74 -28.95 28.26
CA ASN A 105 2.94 -28.99 27.03
C ASN A 105 1.84 -27.90 27.00
N ALA A 106 1.17 -27.68 28.13
CA ALA A 106 0.17 -26.65 28.27
C ALA A 106 0.79 -25.24 28.15
N GLU A 107 1.94 -24.99 28.78
CA GLU A 107 2.68 -23.72 28.65
C GLU A 107 3.18 -23.47 27.20
N GLN A 108 3.62 -24.52 26.51
CA GLN A 108 3.96 -24.43 25.12
C GLN A 108 2.74 -23.99 24.25
N GLN A 109 1.59 -24.65 24.48
CA GLN A 109 0.34 -24.29 23.77
C GLN A 109 -0.10 -22.86 24.06
N ARG A 110 0.02 -22.42 25.32
CA ARG A 110 -0.22 -21.03 25.73
C ARG A 110 0.69 -20.05 24.99
N THR A 111 1.98 -20.35 24.92
CA THR A 111 2.96 -19.52 24.20
C THR A 111 2.65 -19.41 22.71
N VAL A 112 2.23 -20.53 22.09
CA VAL A 112 1.76 -20.54 20.69
C VAL A 112 0.52 -19.65 20.52
N ALA A 113 -0.47 -19.75 21.42
CA ALA A 113 -1.67 -18.93 21.36
C ALA A 113 -1.36 -17.43 21.50
N LEU A 114 -0.44 -17.05 22.39
CA LEU A 114 0.01 -15.66 22.55
C LEU A 114 0.71 -15.14 21.30
N ARG A 115 1.58 -15.95 20.68
CA ARG A 115 2.23 -15.59 19.42
C ARG A 115 1.20 -15.37 18.31
N ASP A 116 0.23 -16.27 18.20
CA ASP A 116 -0.80 -16.21 17.16
C ASP A 116 -1.74 -15.00 17.35
N LEU A 117 -2.02 -14.62 18.59
CA LEU A 117 -2.73 -13.37 18.93
C LEU A 117 -1.91 -12.14 18.51
N ALA A 118 -0.62 -12.11 18.83
CA ALA A 118 0.26 -11.01 18.43
C ALA A 118 0.34 -10.88 16.91
N GLN A 119 0.43 -11.99 16.19
CA GLN A 119 0.42 -12.03 14.74
C GLN A 119 -0.92 -11.51 14.16
N ALA A 120 -2.05 -11.90 14.74
CA ALA A 120 -3.36 -11.43 14.31
C ALA A 120 -3.51 -9.91 14.49
N ARG A 121 -3.05 -9.36 15.62
CA ARG A 121 -3.02 -7.92 15.89
C ARG A 121 -2.12 -7.19 14.90
N TYR A 122 -0.94 -7.71 14.62
CA TYR A 122 -0.03 -7.12 13.64
C TYR A 122 -0.64 -7.07 12.23
N LEU A 123 -1.24 -8.17 11.77
CA LEU A 123 -1.88 -8.22 10.44
C LEU A 123 -3.05 -7.25 10.32
N TYR A 124 -3.87 -7.11 11.36
CA TYR A 124 -4.95 -6.13 11.43
C TYR A 124 -4.41 -4.69 11.28
N LEU A 125 -3.37 -4.33 12.05
CA LEU A 125 -2.74 -3.02 11.97
C LEU A 125 -2.15 -2.76 10.57
N LEU A 126 -1.50 -3.77 9.99
CA LEU A 126 -0.94 -3.68 8.64
C LEU A 126 -2.01 -3.39 7.58
N SER A 127 -3.15 -4.10 7.64
CA SER A 127 -4.29 -3.84 6.74
C SER A 127 -4.86 -2.43 6.94
N ARG A 128 -4.94 -1.96 8.19
CA ARG A 128 -5.39 -0.59 8.50
C ARG A 128 -4.45 0.47 7.91
N VAL A 129 -3.13 0.30 8.06
CA VAL A 129 -2.13 1.21 7.48
C VAL A 129 -2.22 1.22 5.96
N LYS A 130 -2.32 0.03 5.34
CA LYS A 130 -2.44 -0.10 3.88
C LYS A 130 -3.71 0.56 3.35
N LEU A 131 -4.84 0.40 4.04
CA LEU A 131 -6.08 1.05 3.63
C LEU A 131 -5.95 2.57 3.71
N LEU A 132 -5.37 3.11 4.78
CA LEU A 132 -5.11 4.55 4.91
C LEU A 132 -4.21 5.07 3.79
N ALA A 133 -3.15 4.34 3.44
CA ALA A 133 -2.25 4.69 2.34
C ALA A 133 -2.95 4.68 0.96
N LEU A 134 -3.94 3.79 0.75
CA LEU A 134 -4.71 3.74 -0.49
C LEU A 134 -5.72 4.89 -0.62
N VAL A 135 -6.23 5.41 0.50
CA VAL A 135 -7.23 6.50 0.53
C VAL A 135 -6.57 7.89 0.53
N ASP A 136 -5.24 7.94 0.43
CA ASP A 136 -4.42 9.17 0.48
C ASP A 136 -4.62 10.00 1.75
N SER A 137 -5.02 9.35 2.79
CA SER A 137 -5.03 9.97 4.13
C SER A 137 -3.63 9.89 4.73
N ALA A 138 -2.62 10.38 4.01
CA ALA A 138 -1.32 10.71 4.57
C ALA A 138 -1.42 11.95 5.50
N ASP A 139 -2.57 12.08 6.19
CA ASP A 139 -2.75 13.05 7.24
C ASP A 139 -1.76 12.70 8.37
N PRO A 140 -0.82 13.59 8.70
CA PRO A 140 0.11 13.40 9.81
C PRO A 140 -0.60 13.05 11.13
N GLN A 141 -1.84 13.48 11.32
CA GLN A 141 -2.65 13.18 12.51
C GLN A 141 -3.07 11.71 12.57
N ALA A 142 -3.44 11.11 11.43
CA ALA A 142 -3.77 9.68 11.36
C ALA A 142 -2.54 8.80 11.68
N MET A 143 -1.33 9.24 11.30
CA MET A 143 -0.08 8.55 11.64
C MET A 143 0.25 8.65 13.14
N VAL A 144 -0.06 9.77 13.80
CA VAL A 144 0.11 9.92 15.26
C VAL A 144 -0.85 9.03 16.04
N GLU A 145 -2.12 8.92 15.61
CA GLU A 145 -3.10 8.02 16.23
C GLU A 145 -2.71 6.54 16.06
N LEU A 146 -2.20 6.17 14.88
CA LEU A 146 -1.65 4.84 14.66
C LEU A 146 -0.49 4.55 15.63
N ASN A 147 0.44 5.48 15.78
CA ASN A 147 1.58 5.29 16.69
C ASN A 147 1.14 5.12 18.15
N LYS A 148 0.10 5.82 18.60
CA LYS A 148 -0.50 5.61 19.93
C LYS A 148 -1.09 4.21 20.10
N SER A 149 -1.66 3.64 19.04
CA SER A 149 -2.22 2.27 19.08
C SER A 149 -1.17 1.16 19.14
N PHE A 150 0.11 1.48 18.87
CA PHE A 150 1.23 0.54 19.04
C PHE A 150 1.80 0.52 20.47
N GLN A 151 1.46 1.52 21.30
CA GLN A 151 2.02 1.67 22.65
C GLN A 151 1.09 1.12 23.76
N ASN A 152 -0.12 0.69 23.40
CA ASN A 152 -1.09 0.01 24.26
C ASN A 152 -1.29 -1.45 23.83
#